data_d7a30defca0f901e4ff552a81ac91797
#
_entry.id   d7a30defca0f901e4ff552a81ac91797
#
_cell.length_a   1.000
_cell.length_b   1.000
_cell.length_c   1.000
_cell.angle_alpha   90.00
_cell.angle_beta   90.00
_cell.angle_gamma   90.00
#
_symmetry.space_group_name_H-M   'P 1'
#
loop_
_entity.id
_entity.type
_entity.pdbx_description
1 polymer ?
#
loop_
_entity_poly.entity_id
_entity_poly.type
_entity_poly.pdbx_seq_one_letter_code
_entity_poly.pdbx_strand_id
1 'polypeptide(L)'
;MQTFERLEHPVLQVSIGGSPVDKRPSSFRLITDKGFSSVTAHLQFPAETGIGNKDDKVTVSLSYGEEEYLLFTGEIYGAAIHGAYRDLSLTDDYKKLCDTKIIAAYRKEMASVILQDTLDAAGVTETSITCPAVEIARFSTQEIPAEKIIVDLIKALEEHGFTGLRFFFDEKDVFHFGTSQDTGKNEGENFVFETGKNILKKGDGKIEVLPLPIRHTQDVTVDDTPLVTFRTDIYVAGNYSKLSLWLEAAD
;
A
#
# COMPACT_ATOMS: atom_id res chain seq x y z
N MET A 1 4.61 -14.34 17.22
CA MET A 1 3.15 -14.58 17.34
C MET A 1 2.62 -13.49 18.25
N GLN A 2 2.05 -12.44 17.68
CA GLN A 2 1.44 -11.35 18.46
C GLN A 2 -0.03 -11.70 18.72
N THR A 3 -0.35 -12.04 19.94
CA THR A 3 -1.72 -12.24 20.42
C THR A 3 -2.18 -10.92 21.04
N PHE A 4 -3.05 -10.21 20.35
CA PHE A 4 -3.66 -8.97 20.84
C PHE A 4 -4.77 -9.32 21.84
N GLU A 5 -4.43 -9.44 23.15
CA GLU A 5 -5.38 -9.78 24.20
C GLU A 5 -6.20 -8.58 24.72
N ARG A 6 -5.74 -7.35 24.49
CA ARG A 6 -6.45 -6.11 24.83
C ARG A 6 -6.17 -5.04 23.79
N LEU A 7 -7.17 -4.75 23.00
CA LEU A 7 -7.12 -3.63 22.06
C LEU A 7 -7.89 -2.45 22.68
N GLU A 8 -7.15 -1.48 23.17
CA GLU A 8 -7.66 -0.14 23.43
C GLU A 8 -8.01 0.53 22.08
N HIS A 9 -8.84 1.56 22.07
CA HIS A 9 -9.11 2.29 20.83
C HIS A 9 -7.81 2.88 20.27
N PRO A 10 -7.48 2.62 19.02
CA PRO A 10 -6.25 3.14 18.43
C PRO A 10 -6.29 4.66 18.31
N VAL A 11 -5.14 5.28 18.51
CA VAL A 11 -4.95 6.71 18.27
C VAL A 11 -4.24 6.89 16.93
N LEU A 12 -4.86 7.67 16.04
CA LEU A 12 -4.25 8.04 14.77
C LEU A 12 -3.29 9.21 14.99
N GLN A 13 -2.04 9.03 14.57
CA GLN A 13 -1.00 10.06 14.57
C GLN A 13 -0.71 10.46 13.13
N VAL A 14 -0.61 11.75 12.87
CA VAL A 14 -0.37 12.30 11.53
C VAL A 14 0.75 13.31 11.60
N SER A 15 1.69 13.21 10.66
CA SER A 15 2.69 14.23 10.39
C SER A 15 2.51 14.77 8.98
N ILE A 16 2.58 16.10 8.81
CA ILE A 16 2.51 16.78 7.51
C ILE A 16 3.69 17.73 7.41
N GLY A 17 4.42 17.66 6.28
CA GLY A 17 5.65 18.44 6.09
C GLY A 17 6.74 18.13 7.12
N GLY A 18 6.75 16.89 7.64
CA GLY A 18 7.71 16.45 8.68
C GLY A 18 7.39 16.91 10.10
N SER A 19 6.26 17.60 10.31
CA SER A 19 5.85 18.06 11.64
C SER A 19 4.59 17.34 12.12
N PRO A 20 4.52 16.90 13.37
CA PRO A 20 3.30 16.32 13.94
C PRO A 20 2.13 17.31 13.85
N VAL A 21 0.94 16.80 13.55
CA VAL A 21 -0.29 17.56 13.52
C VAL A 21 -0.99 17.44 14.88
N ASP A 22 -1.05 18.54 15.64
CA ASP A 22 -1.69 18.56 16.97
C ASP A 22 -3.20 18.32 16.92
N LYS A 23 -3.83 18.59 15.77
CA LYS A 23 -5.27 18.42 15.57
C LYS A 23 -5.59 16.98 15.17
N ARG A 24 -6.44 16.35 15.93
CA ARG A 24 -6.90 15.00 15.62
C ARG A 24 -7.69 14.98 14.31
N PRO A 25 -7.35 14.10 13.36
CA PRO A 25 -8.14 13.93 12.15
C PRO A 25 -9.56 13.43 12.47
N SER A 26 -10.54 13.88 11.69
CA SER A 26 -11.93 13.42 11.78
C SER A 26 -12.07 11.99 11.29
N SER A 27 -11.34 11.64 10.25
CA SER A 27 -11.27 10.27 9.74
C SER A 27 -9.99 10.03 8.92
N PHE A 28 -9.63 8.75 8.83
CA PHE A 28 -8.61 8.22 7.92
C PHE A 28 -9.14 6.94 7.28
N ARG A 29 -8.90 6.77 6.00
CA ARG A 29 -9.17 5.54 5.28
C ARG A 29 -8.00 5.18 4.39
N LEU A 30 -7.59 3.92 4.43
CA LEU A 30 -6.54 3.35 3.60
C LEU A 30 -7.03 2.05 3.00
N ILE A 31 -6.99 1.95 1.67
CA ILE A 31 -7.35 0.73 0.95
C ILE A 31 -6.11 0.25 0.18
N THR A 32 -5.73 -1.00 0.38
CA THR A 32 -4.75 -1.70 -0.43
C THR A 32 -5.38 -2.94 -1.07
N ASP A 33 -4.99 -3.26 -2.31
CA ASP A 33 -5.60 -4.35 -3.07
C ASP A 33 -4.54 -4.94 -4.01
N LYS A 34 -4.42 -6.27 -4.05
CA LYS A 34 -3.41 -6.93 -4.90
C LYS A 34 -3.66 -6.73 -6.40
N GLY A 35 -4.87 -6.37 -6.79
CA GLY A 35 -5.23 -6.07 -8.19
C GLY A 35 -4.86 -4.65 -8.63
N PHE A 36 -4.44 -3.79 -7.69
CA PHE A 36 -4.08 -2.40 -7.96
C PHE A 36 -2.71 -2.07 -7.39
N SER A 37 -1.86 -1.48 -8.19
CA SER A 37 -0.50 -1.10 -7.79
C SER A 37 -0.46 0.16 -6.92
N SER A 38 -1.54 0.96 -6.90
CA SER A 38 -1.67 2.17 -6.09
C SER A 38 -2.54 1.94 -4.86
N VAL A 39 -2.25 2.65 -3.79
CA VAL A 39 -3.14 2.73 -2.63
C VAL A 39 -4.19 3.82 -2.81
N THR A 40 -5.36 3.64 -2.17
CA THR A 40 -6.34 4.70 -1.99
C THR A 40 -6.29 5.16 -0.54
N ALA A 41 -5.80 6.37 -0.30
CA ALA A 41 -5.70 6.92 1.04
C ALA A 41 -6.38 8.30 1.13
N HIS A 42 -7.22 8.49 2.15
CA HIS A 42 -7.93 9.72 2.42
C HIS A 42 -7.81 10.09 3.89
N LEU A 43 -7.57 11.37 4.14
CA LEU A 43 -7.47 11.95 5.47
C LEU A 43 -8.39 13.15 5.56
N GLN A 44 -9.16 13.25 6.65
CA GLN A 44 -10.14 14.31 6.82
C GLN A 44 -9.90 15.07 8.12
N PHE A 45 -9.93 16.39 8.05
CA PHE A 45 -9.85 17.28 9.20
C PHE A 45 -11.07 18.23 9.25
N PRO A 46 -11.36 18.88 10.39
CA PRO A 46 -12.26 20.01 10.41
C PRO A 46 -11.79 21.13 9.46
N ALA A 47 -12.70 21.76 8.71
CA ALA A 47 -12.37 22.69 7.64
C ALA A 47 -11.57 23.93 8.13
N GLU A 48 -11.83 24.39 9.36
CA GLU A 48 -11.17 25.54 9.97
C GLU A 48 -9.68 25.31 10.28
N THR A 49 -9.19 24.09 10.21
CA THR A 49 -7.79 23.79 10.53
C THR A 49 -6.80 24.30 9.50
N GLY A 50 -7.21 24.40 8.23
CA GLY A 50 -6.33 24.78 7.12
C GLY A 50 -5.13 23.85 6.88
N ILE A 51 -5.13 22.67 7.50
CA ILE A 51 -4.02 21.72 7.53
C ILE A 51 -3.84 21.04 6.17
N GLY A 52 -2.59 20.96 5.71
CA GLY A 52 -2.16 20.21 4.53
C GLY A 52 -2.42 20.93 3.21
N ASN A 53 -1.41 21.03 2.42
CA ASN A 53 -1.47 21.57 1.05
C ASN A 53 -1.03 20.47 0.07
N LYS A 54 -1.34 20.69 -1.20
CA LYS A 54 -0.85 19.82 -2.26
C LYS A 54 0.68 19.73 -2.20
N ASP A 55 1.21 18.53 -2.44
CA ASP A 55 2.62 18.14 -2.45
C ASP A 55 3.29 18.13 -1.05
N ASP A 56 2.55 18.42 0.04
CA ASP A 56 3.06 18.19 1.40
C ASP A 56 3.24 16.69 1.66
N LYS A 57 4.39 16.32 2.24
CA LYS A 57 4.64 14.93 2.67
C LYS A 57 3.77 14.58 3.86
N VAL A 58 3.24 13.37 3.88
CA VAL A 58 2.35 12.88 4.92
C VAL A 58 2.83 11.52 5.43
N THR A 59 2.84 11.38 6.74
CA THR A 59 3.00 10.08 7.41
C THR A 59 1.82 9.86 8.33
N VAL A 60 1.24 8.66 8.28
CA VAL A 60 0.12 8.27 9.12
C VAL A 60 0.50 7.00 9.88
N SER A 61 0.43 7.08 11.21
CA SER A 61 0.68 5.96 12.12
C SER A 61 -0.54 5.69 12.99
N LEU A 62 -0.60 4.47 13.50
CA LEU A 62 -1.61 4.01 14.44
C LEU A 62 -0.92 3.62 15.74
N SER A 63 -1.39 4.15 16.87
CA SER A 63 -0.83 3.87 18.19
C SER A 63 -1.81 3.11 19.07
N TYR A 64 -1.32 2.05 19.73
CA TYR A 64 -2.00 1.29 20.77
C TYR A 64 -1.13 1.36 22.04
N GLY A 65 -1.44 2.30 22.94
CA GLY A 65 -0.59 2.55 24.09
C GLY A 65 0.80 2.99 23.68
N GLU A 66 1.82 2.17 23.99
CA GLU A 66 3.23 2.45 23.65
C GLU A 66 3.64 1.90 22.26
N GLU A 67 2.83 1.05 21.66
CA GLU A 67 3.11 0.48 20.34
C GLU A 67 2.63 1.42 19.24
N GLU A 68 3.49 1.69 18.26
CA GLU A 68 3.18 2.51 17.08
C GLU A 68 3.42 1.73 15.79
N TYR A 69 2.45 1.80 14.90
CA TYR A 69 2.46 1.12 13.62
C TYR A 69 2.33 2.12 12.48
N LEU A 70 3.32 2.18 11.60
CA LEU A 70 3.23 2.96 10.38
C LEU A 70 2.18 2.33 9.44
N LEU A 71 1.24 3.15 8.97
CA LEU A 71 0.19 2.74 8.03
C LEU A 71 0.45 3.25 6.62
N PHE A 72 0.99 4.47 6.50
CA PHE A 72 1.13 5.12 5.21
C PHE A 72 2.21 6.20 5.25
N THR A 73 3.02 6.25 4.21
CA THR A 73 3.90 7.36 3.85
C THR A 73 3.61 7.77 2.41
N GLY A 74 3.62 9.06 2.13
CA GLY A 74 3.36 9.58 0.80
C GLY A 74 3.19 11.09 0.80
N GLU A 75 2.35 11.62 -0.10
CA GLU A 75 2.11 13.06 -0.23
C GLU A 75 0.62 13.37 -0.48
N ILE A 76 0.24 14.62 -0.26
CA ILE A 76 -1.09 15.14 -0.58
C ILE A 76 -1.12 15.49 -2.06
N TYR A 77 -1.88 14.76 -2.87
CA TYR A 77 -2.07 15.11 -4.28
C TYR A 77 -3.30 16.00 -4.51
N GLY A 78 -4.23 16.04 -3.56
CA GLY A 78 -5.42 16.88 -3.63
C GLY A 78 -5.95 17.29 -2.27
N ALA A 79 -6.43 18.52 -2.16
CA ALA A 79 -7.09 19.04 -0.97
C ALA A 79 -8.36 19.79 -1.37
N ALA A 80 -9.48 19.47 -0.74
CA ALA A 80 -10.78 20.10 -0.99
C ALA A 80 -11.52 20.38 0.32
N ILE A 81 -12.42 21.36 0.32
CA ILE A 81 -13.31 21.63 1.46
C ILE A 81 -14.73 21.20 1.08
N HIS A 82 -15.27 20.31 1.88
CA HIS A 82 -16.65 19.83 1.75
C HIS A 82 -17.43 20.05 3.05
N GLY A 83 -18.25 21.10 3.06
CA GLY A 83 -19.00 21.50 4.25
C GLY A 83 -18.07 21.86 5.42
N ALA A 84 -18.20 21.13 6.53
CA ALA A 84 -17.42 21.33 7.74
C ALA A 84 -16.04 20.62 7.73
N TYR A 85 -15.68 19.96 6.62
CA TYR A 85 -14.47 19.14 6.55
C TYR A 85 -13.55 19.58 5.43
N ARG A 86 -12.26 19.40 5.67
CA ARG A 86 -11.17 19.45 4.70
C ARG A 86 -10.73 18.04 4.39
N ASP A 87 -10.92 17.63 3.16
CA ASP A 87 -10.56 16.30 2.65
C ASP A 87 -9.21 16.37 1.96
N LEU A 88 -8.30 15.52 2.37
CA LEU A 88 -6.98 15.34 1.77
C LEU A 88 -6.95 13.98 1.08
N SER A 89 -6.70 14.00 -0.21
CA SER A 89 -6.44 12.80 -1.00
C SER A 89 -4.94 12.56 -1.02
N LEU A 90 -4.52 11.38 -0.59
CA LEU A 90 -3.11 11.01 -0.44
C LEU A 90 -2.69 10.02 -1.51
N THR A 91 -1.43 10.05 -1.89
CA THR A 91 -0.80 9.12 -2.83
C THR A 91 0.59 8.75 -2.35
N ASP A 92 1.02 7.53 -2.63
CA ASP A 92 2.40 7.08 -2.51
C ASP A 92 3.22 7.48 -3.75
N ASP A 93 4.46 7.04 -3.85
CA ASP A 93 5.35 7.29 -4.98
C ASP A 93 4.87 6.66 -6.31
N TYR A 94 3.77 5.90 -6.31
CA TYR A 94 3.11 5.47 -7.55
C TYR A 94 2.76 6.64 -8.48
N LYS A 95 2.47 7.80 -7.90
CA LYS A 95 2.27 9.04 -8.66
C LYS A 95 3.48 9.41 -9.51
N LYS A 96 4.71 9.20 -9.01
CA LYS A 96 5.94 9.45 -9.79
C LYS A 96 5.98 8.58 -11.05
N LEU A 97 5.55 7.31 -10.95
CA LEU A 97 5.47 6.41 -12.10
C LEU A 97 4.42 6.87 -13.12
N CYS A 98 3.28 7.42 -12.66
CA CYS A 98 2.24 7.92 -13.53
C CYS A 98 2.62 9.23 -14.23
N ASP A 99 3.30 10.13 -13.53
CA ASP A 99 3.63 11.48 -14.02
C ASP A 99 4.89 11.46 -14.92
N THR A 100 5.79 10.49 -14.76
CA THR A 100 7.03 10.40 -15.53
C THR A 100 6.80 9.71 -16.85
N LYS A 101 6.97 10.44 -17.94
CA LYS A 101 6.90 9.90 -19.31
C LYS A 101 8.28 9.58 -19.85
N ILE A 102 8.42 8.39 -20.43
CA ILE A 102 9.70 7.85 -20.89
C ILE A 102 9.63 7.49 -22.37
N ILE A 103 10.69 7.86 -23.09
CA ILE A 103 10.99 7.39 -24.45
C ILE A 103 12.26 6.55 -24.34
N ALA A 104 12.16 5.26 -24.61
CA ALA A 104 13.27 4.35 -24.55
C ALA A 104 13.16 3.24 -25.61
N ALA A 105 14.31 2.69 -26.02
CA ALA A 105 14.38 1.56 -26.92
C ALA A 105 15.50 0.62 -26.47
N TYR A 106 15.14 -0.60 -26.18
CA TYR A 106 16.05 -1.66 -25.75
C TYR A 106 16.13 -2.75 -26.81
N ARG A 107 17.30 -3.33 -26.96
CA ARG A 107 17.54 -4.46 -27.85
C ARG A 107 18.45 -5.47 -27.18
N LYS A 108 17.95 -6.70 -26.97
CA LYS A 108 18.65 -7.76 -26.24
C LYS A 108 19.10 -7.27 -24.86
N GLU A 109 18.14 -6.77 -24.08
CA GLU A 109 18.41 -6.23 -22.76
C GLU A 109 17.69 -7.07 -21.69
N MET A 110 18.28 -7.17 -20.51
CA MET A 110 17.70 -7.87 -19.38
C MET A 110 16.46 -7.12 -18.87
N ALA A 111 15.40 -7.84 -18.54
CA ALA A 111 14.17 -7.28 -17.97
C ALA A 111 14.44 -6.45 -16.70
N SER A 112 15.39 -6.89 -15.87
CA SER A 112 15.80 -6.16 -14.65
C SER A 112 16.44 -4.80 -14.97
N VAL A 113 17.20 -4.67 -16.07
CA VAL A 113 17.78 -3.40 -16.50
C VAL A 113 16.68 -2.46 -16.99
N ILE A 114 15.76 -2.96 -17.81
CA ILE A 114 14.61 -2.14 -18.29
C ILE A 114 13.80 -1.62 -17.10
N LEU A 115 13.55 -2.47 -16.11
CA LEU A 115 12.84 -2.08 -14.88
C LEU A 115 13.61 -1.02 -14.10
N GLN A 116 14.92 -1.23 -13.86
CA GLN A 116 15.74 -0.30 -13.09
C GLN A 116 15.83 1.07 -13.78
N ASP A 117 16.14 1.11 -15.09
CA ASP A 117 16.17 2.36 -15.86
C ASP A 117 14.82 3.12 -15.79
N THR A 118 13.71 2.38 -15.78
CA THR A 118 12.36 2.96 -15.65
C THR A 118 12.16 3.60 -14.28
N LEU A 119 12.59 2.93 -13.21
CA LEU A 119 12.48 3.43 -11.83
C LEU A 119 13.41 4.63 -11.61
N ASP A 120 14.65 4.56 -12.10
CA ASP A 120 15.64 5.64 -12.02
C ASP A 120 15.11 6.90 -12.73
N ALA A 121 14.54 6.75 -13.93
CA ALA A 121 13.92 7.85 -14.66
C ALA A 121 12.74 8.47 -13.90
N ALA A 122 11.97 7.68 -13.16
CA ALA A 122 10.87 8.15 -12.33
C ALA A 122 11.33 8.69 -10.96
N GLY A 123 12.62 8.58 -10.62
CA GLY A 123 13.15 9.03 -9.33
C GLY A 123 12.71 8.16 -8.15
N VAL A 124 12.46 6.85 -8.40
CA VAL A 124 12.17 5.86 -7.37
C VAL A 124 13.48 5.20 -6.93
N THR A 125 13.90 5.44 -5.70
CA THR A 125 15.22 5.02 -5.18
C THR A 125 15.15 3.86 -4.20
N GLU A 126 14.07 3.78 -3.42
CA GLU A 126 13.88 2.72 -2.43
C GLU A 126 13.15 1.55 -3.08
N THR A 127 13.85 0.43 -3.27
CA THR A 127 13.32 -0.69 -4.04
C THR A 127 13.63 -2.06 -3.42
N SER A 128 12.69 -3.00 -3.58
CA SER A 128 12.81 -4.43 -3.29
C SER A 128 12.33 -5.21 -4.51
N ILE A 129 13.27 -5.68 -5.33
CA ILE A 129 12.98 -6.22 -6.67
C ILE A 129 13.44 -7.67 -6.77
N THR A 130 12.49 -8.56 -7.11
CA THR A 130 12.76 -9.92 -7.60
C THR A 130 12.28 -10.01 -9.04
N CYS A 131 13.18 -9.70 -9.98
CA CYS A 131 12.89 -9.73 -11.41
C CYS A 131 13.44 -10.99 -12.05
N PRO A 132 12.67 -11.75 -12.86
CA PRO A 132 13.15 -12.91 -13.59
C PRO A 132 14.33 -12.56 -14.52
N ALA A 133 15.31 -13.46 -14.59
CA ALA A 133 16.48 -13.32 -15.45
C ALA A 133 16.13 -13.64 -16.91
N VAL A 134 15.44 -12.72 -17.58
CA VAL A 134 14.98 -12.84 -18.99
C VAL A 134 15.60 -11.74 -19.83
N GLU A 135 16.20 -12.12 -20.97
CA GLU A 135 16.62 -11.18 -22.01
C GLU A 135 15.41 -10.85 -22.92
N ILE A 136 15.03 -9.60 -22.99
CA ILE A 136 13.98 -9.10 -23.88
C ILE A 136 14.58 -8.71 -25.22
N ALA A 137 14.19 -9.39 -26.31
CA ALA A 137 14.77 -9.21 -27.63
C ALA A 137 14.58 -7.79 -28.18
N ARG A 138 13.42 -7.19 -27.96
CA ARG A 138 13.11 -5.80 -28.31
C ARG A 138 12.03 -5.27 -27.36
N PHE A 139 12.29 -4.07 -26.81
CA PHE A 139 11.32 -3.35 -26.02
C PHE A 139 11.44 -1.85 -26.33
N SER A 140 10.35 -1.19 -26.68
CA SER A 140 10.38 0.23 -27.03
C SER A 140 9.14 0.94 -26.50
N THR A 141 9.33 2.17 -26.06
CA THR A 141 8.30 3.05 -25.52
C THR A 141 8.28 4.36 -26.27
N GLN A 142 7.09 4.97 -26.38
CA GLN A 142 6.90 6.27 -27.05
C GLN A 142 6.18 7.20 -26.09
N GLU A 143 6.91 7.93 -25.27
CA GLU A 143 6.38 8.95 -24.35
C GLU A 143 5.19 8.43 -23.50
N ILE A 144 5.33 7.23 -22.95
CA ILE A 144 4.32 6.63 -22.07
C ILE A 144 4.74 6.72 -20.61
N PRO A 145 3.78 6.72 -19.66
CA PRO A 145 4.08 6.70 -18.23
C PRO A 145 4.97 5.53 -17.83
N ALA A 146 5.86 5.74 -16.86
CA ALA A 146 6.72 4.70 -16.30
C ALA A 146 5.92 3.49 -15.78
N GLU A 147 4.77 3.76 -15.13
CA GLU A 147 3.82 2.73 -14.71
C GLU A 147 3.44 1.80 -15.87
N LYS A 148 3.10 2.37 -17.01
CA LYS A 148 2.70 1.61 -18.20
C LYS A 148 3.84 0.76 -18.76
N ILE A 149 5.09 1.25 -18.66
CA ILE A 149 6.29 0.48 -19.05
C ILE A 149 6.43 -0.76 -18.16
N ILE A 150 6.25 -0.62 -16.85
CA ILE A 150 6.32 -1.74 -15.91
C ILE A 150 5.23 -2.77 -16.21
N VAL A 151 3.99 -2.32 -16.47
CA VAL A 151 2.89 -3.20 -16.86
C VAL A 151 3.18 -3.95 -18.18
N ASP A 152 3.74 -3.27 -19.16
CA ASP A 152 4.07 -3.91 -20.45
C ASP A 152 5.29 -4.85 -20.31
N LEU A 153 6.23 -4.56 -19.39
CA LEU A 153 7.31 -5.46 -19.04
C LEU A 153 6.80 -6.74 -18.36
N ILE A 154 5.83 -6.61 -17.43
CA ILE A 154 5.18 -7.78 -16.80
C ILE A 154 4.55 -8.66 -17.86
N LYS A 155 3.81 -8.10 -18.83
CA LYS A 155 3.21 -8.87 -19.93
C LYS A 155 4.27 -9.59 -20.78
N ALA A 156 5.39 -8.92 -21.07
CA ALA A 156 6.48 -9.55 -21.79
C ALA A 156 7.08 -10.73 -21.00
N LEU A 157 7.20 -10.60 -19.67
CA LEU A 157 7.65 -11.69 -18.79
C LEU A 157 6.63 -12.84 -18.72
N GLU A 158 5.33 -12.53 -18.74
CA GLU A 158 4.27 -13.54 -18.80
C GLU A 158 4.32 -14.36 -20.09
N GLU A 159 4.65 -13.77 -21.24
CA GLU A 159 4.91 -14.47 -22.51
C GLU A 159 6.11 -15.43 -22.41
N HIS A 160 7.05 -15.18 -21.51
CA HIS A 160 8.17 -16.06 -21.17
C HIS A 160 7.86 -17.08 -20.08
N GLY A 161 6.59 -17.16 -19.61
CA GLY A 161 6.12 -18.15 -18.64
C GLY A 161 6.21 -17.71 -17.17
N PHE A 162 6.60 -16.47 -16.89
CA PHE A 162 6.63 -15.93 -15.53
C PHE A 162 5.30 -15.24 -15.20
N THR A 163 4.42 -15.93 -14.49
CA THR A 163 3.09 -15.44 -14.11
C THR A 163 3.03 -14.94 -12.68
N GLY A 164 2.00 -14.13 -12.37
CA GLY A 164 1.76 -13.64 -11.01
C GLY A 164 2.69 -12.51 -10.57
N LEU A 165 3.48 -11.95 -11.50
CA LEU A 165 4.30 -10.78 -11.23
C LEU A 165 3.42 -9.55 -11.01
N ARG A 166 3.84 -8.70 -10.07
CA ARG A 166 3.17 -7.45 -9.72
C ARG A 166 4.14 -6.46 -9.12
N PHE A 167 3.68 -5.24 -8.94
CA PHE A 167 4.42 -4.19 -8.24
C PHE A 167 3.48 -3.32 -7.42
N PHE A 168 3.99 -2.73 -6.36
CA PHE A 168 3.28 -1.79 -5.49
C PHE A 168 4.29 -1.04 -4.60
N PHE A 169 3.83 0.01 -3.92
CA PHE A 169 4.60 0.68 -2.87
C PHE A 169 4.10 0.24 -1.50
N ASP A 170 5.01 0.12 -0.53
CA ASP A 170 4.65 -0.26 0.83
C ASP A 170 4.38 0.97 1.74
N GLU A 171 4.08 0.73 3.02
CA GLU A 171 3.81 1.80 3.97
C GLU A 171 5.00 2.72 4.24
N LYS A 172 6.21 2.31 3.85
CA LYS A 172 7.46 3.09 3.91
C LYS A 172 7.79 3.76 2.59
N ASP A 173 6.90 3.63 1.61
CA ASP A 173 7.10 4.13 0.24
C ASP A 173 8.24 3.40 -0.51
N VAL A 174 8.49 2.13 -0.17
CA VAL A 174 9.42 1.24 -0.88
C VAL A 174 8.70 0.55 -2.03
N PHE A 175 9.28 0.63 -3.23
CA PHE A 175 8.76 -0.07 -4.41
C PHE A 175 9.08 -1.56 -4.34
N HIS A 176 8.08 -2.40 -4.48
CA HIS A 176 8.20 -3.86 -4.56
C HIS A 176 7.85 -4.36 -5.95
N PHE A 177 8.64 -5.31 -6.47
CA PHE A 177 8.37 -6.01 -7.73
C PHE A 177 8.70 -7.50 -7.57
N GLY A 178 7.76 -8.37 -7.96
CA GLY A 178 7.94 -9.83 -7.92
C GLY A 178 6.61 -10.57 -7.85
N THR A 179 6.67 -11.86 -7.52
CA THR A 179 5.48 -12.68 -7.24
C THR A 179 4.92 -12.40 -5.84
N SER A 180 3.80 -13.00 -5.49
CA SER A 180 3.24 -12.94 -4.13
C SER A 180 4.22 -13.44 -3.07
N GLN A 181 5.00 -14.46 -3.39
CA GLN A 181 6.00 -15.02 -2.48
C GLN A 181 7.19 -14.08 -2.29
N ASP A 182 7.62 -13.37 -3.36
CA ASP A 182 8.75 -12.46 -3.31
C ASP A 182 8.42 -11.15 -2.60
N THR A 183 7.17 -10.70 -2.75
CA THR A 183 6.70 -9.38 -2.28
C THR A 183 5.82 -9.47 -1.04
N GLY A 184 5.50 -10.68 -0.58
CA GLY A 184 4.77 -10.91 0.66
C GLY A 184 5.62 -10.51 1.87
N LYS A 185 5.03 -9.76 2.79
CA LYS A 185 5.64 -9.50 4.10
C LYS A 185 5.45 -10.71 5.01
N ASN A 186 6.24 -11.76 4.78
CA ASN A 186 6.21 -12.95 5.62
C ASN A 186 7.31 -12.94 6.70
N GLU A 187 8.11 -11.89 6.78
CA GLU A 187 9.19 -11.80 7.76
C GLU A 187 8.66 -11.48 9.16
N GLY A 188 8.19 -12.52 9.84
CA GLY A 188 8.05 -12.53 11.30
C GLY A 188 6.68 -12.15 11.88
N GLU A 189 5.73 -11.63 11.12
CA GLU A 189 4.42 -11.23 11.64
C GLU A 189 3.28 -12.09 11.05
N ASN A 190 2.99 -13.18 11.70
CA ASN A 190 1.76 -13.93 11.44
C ASN A 190 0.65 -13.39 12.34
N PHE A 191 -0.35 -12.73 11.76
CA PHE A 191 -1.52 -12.25 12.46
C PHE A 191 -2.53 -13.38 12.64
N VAL A 192 -2.90 -13.65 13.90
CA VAL A 192 -3.83 -14.71 14.23
C VAL A 192 -5.16 -14.13 14.68
N PHE A 193 -6.23 -14.53 14.00
CA PHE A 193 -7.60 -14.11 14.25
C PHE A 193 -8.47 -15.29 14.65
N GLU A 194 -9.20 -15.14 15.75
CA GLU A 194 -10.07 -16.17 16.29
C GLU A 194 -11.48 -15.63 16.51
N THR A 195 -12.48 -16.39 16.04
CA THR A 195 -13.89 -16.10 16.27
C THR A 195 -14.20 -16.05 17.78
N GLY A 196 -14.86 -14.99 18.21
CA GLY A 196 -15.19 -14.76 19.63
C GLY A 196 -14.07 -14.16 20.47
N LYS A 197 -12.88 -13.88 19.90
CA LYS A 197 -11.78 -13.19 20.59
C LYS A 197 -11.48 -11.82 19.97
N ASN A 198 -10.94 -11.80 18.75
CA ASN A 198 -10.46 -10.57 18.09
C ASN A 198 -11.10 -10.32 16.71
N ILE A 199 -12.03 -11.16 16.29
CA ILE A 199 -12.86 -10.92 15.09
C ILE A 199 -14.15 -10.18 15.53
N LEU A 200 -14.34 -8.97 15.01
CA LEU A 200 -15.55 -8.18 15.25
C LEU A 200 -16.72 -8.67 14.41
N LYS A 201 -16.46 -9.08 13.17
CA LYS A 201 -17.45 -9.61 12.25
C LYS A 201 -16.80 -10.58 11.27
N LYS A 202 -17.48 -11.69 11.01
CA LYS A 202 -17.07 -12.69 10.00
C LYS A 202 -18.14 -12.83 8.94
N GLY A 203 -17.75 -12.78 7.68
CA GLY A 203 -18.58 -13.00 6.50
C GLY A 203 -17.91 -13.97 5.55
N ASP A 204 -18.50 -14.19 4.39
CA ASP A 204 -17.96 -15.06 3.36
C ASP A 204 -16.71 -14.42 2.74
N GLY A 205 -15.55 -15.06 2.91
CA GLY A 205 -14.26 -14.56 2.41
C GLY A 205 -13.80 -13.22 3.03
N LYS A 206 -14.42 -12.74 4.12
CA LYS A 206 -14.11 -11.45 4.74
C LYS A 206 -14.21 -11.50 6.25
N ILE A 207 -13.24 -10.86 6.94
CA ILE A 207 -13.35 -10.56 8.38
C ILE A 207 -13.21 -9.06 8.63
N GLU A 208 -13.81 -8.59 9.73
CA GLU A 208 -13.58 -7.25 10.29
C GLU A 208 -12.94 -7.42 11.67
N VAL A 209 -11.84 -6.70 11.88
CA VAL A 209 -11.06 -6.70 13.11
C VAL A 209 -10.72 -5.26 13.50
N LEU A 210 -10.07 -5.05 14.63
CA LEU A 210 -9.51 -3.74 14.95
C LEU A 210 -8.35 -3.42 13.99
N PRO A 211 -8.09 -2.13 13.69
CA PRO A 211 -7.05 -1.73 12.76
C PRO A 211 -5.67 -2.25 13.17
N LEU A 212 -4.99 -2.84 12.22
CA LEU A 212 -3.62 -3.35 12.33
C LEU A 212 -2.87 -2.99 11.05
N PRO A 213 -1.53 -2.98 11.04
CA PRO A 213 -0.72 -2.65 9.86
C PRO A 213 -0.67 -3.82 8.87
N ILE A 214 -1.85 -4.33 8.52
CA ILE A 214 -2.01 -5.43 7.56
C ILE A 214 -2.39 -4.84 6.21
N ARG A 215 -1.72 -5.30 5.16
CA ARG A 215 -2.03 -4.94 3.79
C ARG A 215 -2.25 -6.19 2.91
N HIS A 216 -2.59 -5.97 1.66
CA HIS A 216 -2.71 -7.06 0.70
C HIS A 216 -1.42 -7.89 0.64
N THR A 217 -1.55 -9.18 0.33
CA THR A 217 -0.46 -10.16 0.21
C THR A 217 0.24 -10.55 1.52
N GLN A 218 -0.37 -10.27 2.64
CA GLN A 218 0.14 -10.68 3.93
C GLN A 218 -0.55 -11.95 4.42
N ASP A 219 0.25 -12.88 4.95
CA ASP A 219 -0.25 -14.13 5.54
C ASP A 219 -0.95 -13.83 6.86
N VAL A 220 -2.10 -14.45 7.04
CA VAL A 220 -2.89 -14.39 8.27
C VAL A 220 -3.42 -15.78 8.60
N THR A 221 -3.67 -16.06 9.87
CA THR A 221 -4.35 -17.26 10.31
C THR A 221 -5.72 -16.90 10.86
N VAL A 222 -6.78 -17.52 10.35
CA VAL A 222 -8.15 -17.30 10.83
C VAL A 222 -8.77 -18.61 11.27
N ASP A 223 -9.09 -18.74 12.57
CA ASP A 223 -9.61 -19.97 13.17
C ASP A 223 -8.78 -21.21 12.75
N ASP A 224 -7.46 -21.14 12.96
CA ASP A 224 -6.46 -22.15 12.60
C ASP A 224 -6.28 -22.41 11.08
N THR A 225 -6.93 -21.64 10.21
CA THR A 225 -6.80 -21.76 8.76
C THR A 225 -5.80 -20.72 8.23
N PRO A 226 -4.70 -21.12 7.56
CA PRO A 226 -3.78 -20.21 6.91
C PRO A 226 -4.44 -19.60 5.65
N LEU A 227 -4.42 -18.29 5.54
CA LEU A 227 -5.02 -17.50 4.47
C LEU A 227 -4.10 -16.36 4.09
N VAL A 228 -4.33 -15.78 2.92
CA VAL A 228 -3.63 -14.58 2.44
C VAL A 228 -4.63 -13.44 2.24
N THR A 229 -4.23 -12.24 2.62
CA THR A 229 -5.03 -11.04 2.35
C THR A 229 -4.88 -10.62 0.89
N PHE A 230 -5.96 -10.46 0.15
CA PHE A 230 -5.89 -9.88 -1.18
C PHE A 230 -6.34 -8.42 -1.23
N ARG A 231 -7.10 -7.98 -0.22
CA ARG A 231 -7.52 -6.58 -0.06
C ARG A 231 -7.68 -6.23 1.40
N THR A 232 -7.31 -4.99 1.75
CA THR A 232 -7.54 -4.42 3.08
C THR A 232 -8.22 -3.07 2.98
N ASP A 233 -9.03 -2.73 3.97
CA ASP A 233 -9.67 -1.41 4.12
C ASP A 233 -9.60 -1.03 5.59
N ILE A 234 -8.65 -0.18 5.93
CA ILE A 234 -8.49 0.42 7.26
C ILE A 234 -9.36 1.68 7.30
N TYR A 235 -10.23 1.77 8.28
CA TYR A 235 -11.05 2.96 8.53
C TYR A 235 -10.99 3.34 10.00
N VAL A 236 -10.62 4.59 10.27
CA VAL A 236 -10.56 5.17 11.62
C VAL A 236 -11.32 6.50 11.62
N ALA A 237 -12.34 6.66 12.46
CA ALA A 237 -13.11 7.89 12.60
C ALA A 237 -13.64 8.03 14.03
N GLY A 238 -13.16 9.02 14.76
CA GLY A 238 -13.59 9.27 16.14
C GLY A 238 -13.38 8.03 17.04
N ASN A 239 -14.48 7.48 17.54
CA ASN A 239 -14.49 6.28 18.38
C ASN A 239 -14.80 4.99 17.60
N TYR A 240 -14.90 5.08 16.28
CA TYR A 240 -15.14 3.93 15.41
C TYR A 240 -13.91 3.64 14.58
N SER A 241 -13.42 2.44 14.70
CA SER A 241 -12.27 1.99 13.91
C SER A 241 -12.42 0.54 13.53
N LYS A 242 -12.04 0.20 12.31
CA LYS A 242 -12.03 -1.17 11.80
C LYS A 242 -10.99 -1.38 10.72
N LEU A 243 -10.56 -2.62 10.60
CA LEU A 243 -9.85 -3.17 9.46
C LEU A 243 -10.74 -4.26 8.85
N SER A 244 -11.05 -4.13 7.59
CA SER A 244 -11.69 -5.19 6.81
C SER A 244 -10.62 -5.91 6.00
N LEU A 245 -10.56 -7.23 6.13
CA LEU A 245 -9.65 -8.12 5.39
C LEU A 245 -10.47 -9.01 4.47
N TRP A 246 -10.19 -8.96 3.18
CA TRP A 246 -10.68 -9.95 2.21
C TRP A 246 -9.59 -11.00 2.02
N LEU A 247 -9.98 -12.26 2.11
CA LEU A 247 -9.09 -13.38 2.29
C LEU A 247 -9.26 -14.40 1.16
N GLU A 248 -8.15 -15.00 0.77
CA GLU A 248 -8.09 -16.12 -0.17
C GLU A 248 -7.23 -17.25 0.40
N ALA A 249 -7.30 -18.43 -0.18
CA ALA A 249 -6.43 -19.55 0.22
C ALA A 249 -4.96 -19.15 0.03
N ALA A 250 -4.12 -19.56 0.97
CA ALA A 250 -2.67 -19.51 0.77
C ALA A 250 -2.28 -20.56 -0.30
N ASP A 251 -1.48 -20.18 -1.29
CA ASP A 251 -0.98 -21.06 -2.35
C ASP A 251 0.03 -22.11 -1.80
#